data_8d400aab407e0096b519fb907f85e2f3
#
_entry.id   8d400aab407e0096b519fb907f85e2f3
#
_cell.length_a   1.000
_cell.length_b   1.000
_cell.length_c   1.000
_cell.angle_alpha   90.00
_cell.angle_beta   90.00
_cell.angle_gamma   90.00
#
_symmetry.space_group_name_H-M   'P 1'
#
loop_
_entity.id
_entity.type
_entity.pdbx_description
1 polymer ?
#
loop_
_entity_poly.entity_id
_entity_poly.type
_entity_poly.pdbx_seq_one_letter_code
_entity_poly.pdbx_strand_id
1 'polypeptide(L)'
;MDTNPRRDGRHDFDFIHGRWRVQNERLQQRLTGSDTWEVFVAHDECRPLLGGIGNLEEFHSDWNGGFEGLALRLYDVAANEWRIHWASDRGGVLEPAVSGRFDAGVGTFLGHDTHAGQPVRVRFRWEHTSANTAHWQQAFSADDGASWETNWHMWFRRLDDAGRLRHEDHVLELRQYTLHPGQRDVLVELFEREFVETQEAVGMHVLGTFRDLDAPDRFVWLRSFPSMAARADALQAFYGGPVWQQHRAAANATMIDSDNVLLLQPAEANAGTTTATPPRPAPGAAVPAGAWCLGTCALTQPAQDGFAARFERELAPRLQAHGARIVARYVTDASANTFPRLPVREGERVFVWLARFDDVAALDAHLHALRGDAGWRDALASALLDELREPPELRRLLPTARSELR
;
A
#
# COMPACT_ATOMS: atom_id res chain seq x y z
N MET A 1 -40.85 22.90 -1.13
CA MET A 1 -40.66 21.90 -0.07
C MET A 1 -40.04 20.67 -0.72
N ASP A 2 -38.78 20.48 -0.48
CA ASP A 2 -38.02 19.37 -1.08
C ASP A 2 -38.38 18.10 -0.28
N THR A 3 -39.21 17.23 -0.86
CA THR A 3 -39.75 16.04 -0.20
C THR A 3 -38.96 14.77 -0.55
N ASN A 4 -37.64 14.91 -0.87
CA ASN A 4 -36.81 13.72 -0.97
C ASN A 4 -36.47 13.25 0.46
N PRO A 5 -36.92 12.06 0.93
CA PRO A 5 -36.57 11.57 2.26
C PRO A 5 -35.04 11.48 2.33
N ARG A 6 -34.43 12.22 3.23
CA ARG A 6 -32.97 12.18 3.46
C ARG A 6 -32.59 10.73 3.73
N ARG A 7 -31.53 10.25 3.07
CA ARG A 7 -30.95 8.92 3.30
C ARG A 7 -30.67 8.75 4.80
N ASP A 8 -31.05 7.61 5.36
CA ASP A 8 -30.70 7.24 6.73
C ASP A 8 -29.20 6.95 6.82
N GLY A 9 -28.48 7.73 7.60
CA GLY A 9 -27.02 7.69 7.74
C GLY A 9 -26.51 6.82 8.88
N ARG A 10 -27.37 6.04 9.57
CA ARG A 10 -26.98 5.27 10.77
C ARG A 10 -25.86 4.25 10.52
N HIS A 11 -25.68 3.78 9.29
CA HIS A 11 -24.67 2.80 8.88
C HIS A 11 -23.44 3.43 8.21
N ASP A 12 -23.37 4.76 8.17
CA ASP A 12 -22.28 5.44 7.43
C ASP A 12 -20.91 5.25 8.07
N PHE A 13 -20.82 4.89 9.35
CA PHE A 13 -19.58 4.54 10.04
C PHE A 13 -19.34 3.04 10.23
N ASP A 14 -20.13 2.15 9.61
CA ASP A 14 -19.91 0.70 9.76
C ASP A 14 -18.56 0.25 9.21
N PHE A 15 -18.01 1.00 8.23
CA PHE A 15 -16.71 0.71 7.63
C PHE A 15 -15.56 0.75 8.65
N ILE A 16 -15.65 1.53 9.73
CA ILE A 16 -14.54 1.69 10.69
C ILE A 16 -14.47 0.56 11.73
N HIS A 17 -15.51 -0.28 11.88
CA HIS A 17 -15.51 -1.36 12.87
C HIS A 17 -14.37 -2.34 12.64
N GLY A 18 -13.70 -2.78 13.71
CA GLY A 18 -12.58 -3.73 13.72
C GLY A 18 -11.27 -3.10 14.11
N ARG A 19 -10.16 -3.75 13.77
CA ARG A 19 -8.81 -3.34 14.16
C ARG A 19 -8.04 -2.73 12.99
N TRP A 20 -7.27 -1.69 13.30
CA TRP A 20 -6.57 -0.88 12.31
C TRP A 20 -5.14 -0.56 12.77
N ARG A 21 -4.24 -0.53 11.82
CA ARG A 21 -2.96 0.16 11.92
C ARG A 21 -3.13 1.53 11.29
N VAL A 22 -2.78 2.58 12.03
CA VAL A 22 -3.01 3.97 11.60
C VAL A 22 -1.69 4.71 11.50
N GLN A 23 -1.37 5.20 10.32
CA GLN A 23 -0.30 6.16 10.15
C GLN A 23 -0.83 7.56 10.37
N ASN A 24 -0.15 8.30 11.20
CA ASN A 24 -0.46 9.69 11.52
C ASN A 24 0.56 10.61 10.88
N GLU A 25 0.08 11.69 10.28
CA GLU A 25 0.87 12.82 9.80
C GLU A 25 0.27 14.08 10.45
N ARG A 26 1.02 14.75 11.32
CA ARG A 26 0.52 15.84 12.15
C ARG A 26 1.44 17.04 12.08
N LEU A 27 0.90 18.24 11.85
CA LEU A 27 1.68 19.48 11.92
C LEU A 27 2.22 19.70 13.34
N GLN A 28 3.51 19.92 13.45
CA GLN A 28 4.17 20.21 14.74
C GLN A 28 3.68 21.53 15.32
N GLN A 29 3.48 22.55 14.48
CA GLN A 29 2.97 23.87 14.87
C GLN A 29 1.76 24.19 13.99
N ARG A 30 0.60 24.41 14.61
CA ARG A 30 -0.67 24.64 13.95
C ARG A 30 -1.00 26.13 13.92
N LEU A 31 -1.62 26.61 12.84
CA LEU A 31 -2.03 28.00 12.62
C LEU A 31 -0.85 29.00 12.67
N THR A 32 0.34 28.55 12.33
CA THR A 32 1.56 29.38 12.30
C THR A 32 2.16 29.50 10.89
N GLY A 33 1.56 28.84 9.90
CA GLY A 33 2.13 28.71 8.56
C GLY A 33 3.29 27.72 8.48
N SER A 34 3.46 26.85 9.48
CA SER A 34 4.45 25.77 9.47
C SER A 34 4.08 24.70 8.43
N ASP A 35 5.11 24.13 7.80
CA ASP A 35 5.03 22.98 6.89
C ASP A 35 5.75 21.74 7.45
N THR A 36 6.14 21.77 8.74
CA THR A 36 6.88 20.69 9.37
C THR A 36 5.90 19.67 9.96
N TRP A 37 5.89 18.46 9.38
CA TRP A 37 5.06 17.36 9.79
C TRP A 37 5.84 16.35 10.63
N GLU A 38 5.20 15.79 11.63
CA GLU A 38 5.67 14.61 12.36
C GLU A 38 4.85 13.40 11.93
N VAL A 39 5.53 12.25 11.83
CA VAL A 39 4.92 10.98 11.40
C VAL A 39 5.07 9.96 12.51
N PHE A 40 3.97 9.29 12.87
CA PHE A 40 3.97 8.22 13.86
C PHE A 40 2.86 7.20 13.59
N VAL A 41 3.00 6.02 14.19
CA VAL A 41 2.05 4.91 14.04
C VAL A 41 1.20 4.77 15.29
N ALA A 42 -0.09 4.45 15.07
CA ALA A 42 -1.03 4.06 16.11
C ALA A 42 -1.71 2.74 15.75
N HIS A 43 -2.38 2.16 16.73
CA HIS A 43 -3.29 1.02 16.59
C HIS A 43 -4.64 1.40 17.14
N ASP A 44 -5.69 1.18 16.34
CA ASP A 44 -7.06 1.50 16.73
C ASP A 44 -7.90 0.22 16.74
N GLU A 45 -8.80 0.17 17.71
CA GLU A 45 -9.87 -0.83 17.73
C GLU A 45 -11.22 -0.14 17.86
N CYS A 46 -12.10 -0.35 16.87
CA CYS A 46 -13.42 0.24 16.85
C CYS A 46 -14.50 -0.83 16.94
N ARG A 47 -15.44 -0.67 17.89
CA ARG A 47 -16.57 -1.58 18.11
C ARG A 47 -17.91 -0.86 18.09
N PRO A 48 -18.97 -1.51 17.56
CA PRO A 48 -20.31 -0.92 17.56
C PRO A 48 -20.89 -0.83 18.97
N LEU A 49 -21.72 0.17 19.19
CA LEU A 49 -22.50 0.41 20.40
C LEU A 49 -23.98 0.58 20.05
N LEU A 50 -24.85 0.42 21.05
CA LEU A 50 -26.28 0.77 20.98
C LEU A 50 -26.99 0.15 19.75
N GLY A 51 -26.67 -1.11 19.41
CA GLY A 51 -27.27 -1.78 18.27
C GLY A 51 -26.88 -1.20 16.90
N GLY A 52 -25.73 -0.52 16.81
CA GLY A 52 -25.19 0.04 15.55
C GLY A 52 -25.41 1.53 15.35
N ILE A 53 -26.18 2.22 16.24
CA ILE A 53 -26.35 3.69 16.17
C ILE A 53 -25.24 4.45 16.90
N GLY A 54 -24.14 3.79 17.24
CA GLY A 54 -22.93 4.37 17.82
C GLY A 54 -21.77 3.42 17.70
N ASN A 55 -20.56 3.94 17.87
CA ASN A 55 -19.34 3.15 18.00
C ASN A 55 -18.34 3.83 18.96
N LEU A 56 -17.46 3.00 19.49
CA LEU A 56 -16.35 3.42 20.33
C LEU A 56 -15.06 2.95 19.68
N GLU A 57 -14.14 3.88 19.48
CA GLU A 57 -12.79 3.63 19.00
C GLU A 57 -11.79 3.92 20.11
N GLU A 58 -10.85 3.03 20.33
CA GLU A 58 -9.73 3.16 21.26
C GLU A 58 -8.44 3.28 20.44
N PHE A 59 -7.68 4.34 20.69
CA PHE A 59 -6.46 4.71 19.97
C PHE A 59 -5.24 4.55 20.88
N HIS A 60 -4.21 3.83 20.44
CA HIS A 60 -2.98 3.58 21.16
C HIS A 60 -1.75 3.88 20.30
N SER A 61 -0.80 4.65 20.84
CA SER A 61 0.47 4.95 20.17
C SER A 61 1.61 5.13 21.17
N ASP A 62 2.83 4.72 20.80
CA ASP A 62 4.05 5.01 21.55
C ASP A 62 4.55 6.46 21.35
N TRP A 63 3.85 7.26 20.56
CA TRP A 63 4.21 8.63 20.26
C TRP A 63 4.29 9.49 21.52
N ASN A 64 5.37 10.31 21.62
CA ASN A 64 5.64 11.19 22.77
C ASN A 64 5.62 10.49 24.15
N GLY A 65 6.14 9.25 24.20
CA GLY A 65 6.23 8.47 25.44
C GLY A 65 4.94 7.76 25.84
N GLY A 66 4.05 7.54 24.87
CA GLY A 66 2.75 6.93 25.00
C GLY A 66 1.64 7.98 24.83
N PHE A 67 0.63 7.63 24.02
CA PHE A 67 -0.56 8.45 23.81
C PHE A 67 -1.77 7.53 23.63
N GLU A 68 -2.77 7.73 24.45
CA GLU A 68 -4.03 7.01 24.37
C GLU A 68 -5.18 7.98 24.10
N GLY A 69 -6.08 7.57 23.22
CA GLY A 69 -7.25 8.33 22.84
C GLY A 69 -8.50 7.48 22.71
N LEU A 70 -9.62 8.15 22.73
CA LEU A 70 -10.93 7.55 22.59
C LEU A 70 -11.80 8.44 21.71
N ALA A 71 -12.42 7.85 20.67
CA ALA A 71 -13.47 8.51 19.90
C ALA A 71 -14.80 7.83 20.15
N LEU A 72 -15.77 8.57 20.67
CA LEU A 72 -17.16 8.14 20.81
C LEU A 72 -18.00 8.78 19.71
N ARG A 73 -18.56 7.96 18.82
CA ARG A 73 -19.46 8.41 17.75
C ARG A 73 -20.87 7.95 18.04
N LEU A 74 -21.81 8.88 18.02
CA LEU A 74 -23.23 8.63 18.26
C LEU A 74 -24.06 9.23 17.13
N TYR A 75 -24.99 8.44 16.62
CA TYR A 75 -25.94 8.89 15.59
C TYR A 75 -27.18 9.47 16.22
N ASP A 76 -27.42 10.76 15.98
CA ASP A 76 -28.67 11.44 16.37
C ASP A 76 -29.77 11.13 15.33
N VAL A 77 -30.66 10.21 15.68
CA VAL A 77 -31.72 9.73 14.77
C VAL A 77 -32.67 10.87 14.38
N ALA A 78 -32.93 11.83 15.29
CA ALA A 78 -33.83 12.93 15.01
C ALA A 78 -33.21 13.97 14.09
N ALA A 79 -31.91 14.26 14.27
CA ALA A 79 -31.18 15.21 13.44
C ALA A 79 -30.69 14.57 12.14
N ASN A 80 -30.66 13.24 12.05
CA ASN A 80 -30.05 12.46 10.96
C ASN A 80 -28.59 12.85 10.74
N GLU A 81 -27.82 12.89 11.82
CA GLU A 81 -26.41 13.25 11.81
C GLU A 81 -25.62 12.50 12.87
N TRP A 82 -24.31 12.35 12.65
CA TRP A 82 -23.37 11.81 13.62
C TRP A 82 -22.75 12.91 14.46
N ARG A 83 -22.52 12.61 15.75
CA ARG A 83 -21.74 13.41 16.69
C ARG A 83 -20.53 12.63 17.12
N ILE A 84 -19.35 13.24 16.98
CA ILE A 84 -18.05 12.65 17.30
C ILE A 84 -17.46 13.41 18.46
N HIS A 85 -17.23 12.71 19.57
CA HIS A 85 -16.54 13.21 20.75
C HIS A 85 -15.15 12.56 20.80
N TRP A 86 -14.18 13.33 21.22
CA TRP A 86 -12.83 12.85 21.48
C TRP A 86 -12.48 13.01 22.97
N ALA A 87 -11.64 12.12 23.49
CA ALA A 87 -10.96 12.27 24.77
C ALA A 87 -9.57 11.63 24.63
N SER A 88 -8.63 12.11 25.43
CA SER A 88 -7.29 11.52 25.51
C SER A 88 -6.79 11.46 26.95
N ASP A 89 -5.76 10.64 27.16
CA ASP A 89 -5.03 10.52 28.44
C ASP A 89 -4.37 11.85 28.88
N ARG A 90 -4.19 12.78 27.93
CA ARG A 90 -3.62 14.12 28.22
C ARG A 90 -4.63 15.06 28.89
N GLY A 91 -5.90 14.95 28.55
CA GLY A 91 -6.97 15.82 29.06
C GLY A 91 -7.91 15.13 30.04
N GLY A 92 -8.22 13.85 29.83
CA GLY A 92 -9.13 13.06 30.66
C GLY A 92 -10.58 13.52 30.64
N VAL A 93 -10.97 14.34 29.66
CA VAL A 93 -12.32 14.86 29.48
C VAL A 93 -12.80 14.65 28.06
N LEU A 94 -14.12 14.50 27.88
CA LEU A 94 -14.73 14.51 26.55
C LEU A 94 -14.74 15.93 25.99
N GLU A 95 -14.07 16.09 24.85
CA GLU A 95 -14.09 17.37 24.11
C GLU A 95 -15.46 17.64 23.49
N PRO A 96 -15.78 18.91 23.18
CA PRO A 96 -17.00 19.25 22.47
C PRO A 96 -17.13 18.47 21.16
N ALA A 97 -18.35 17.99 20.86
CA ALA A 97 -18.58 17.21 19.65
C ALA A 97 -18.40 18.03 18.39
N VAL A 98 -17.83 17.41 17.36
CA VAL A 98 -18.07 17.81 15.97
C VAL A 98 -19.29 17.05 15.45
N SER A 99 -20.16 17.73 14.67
CA SER A 99 -21.39 17.14 14.14
C SER A 99 -21.44 17.24 12.62
N GLY A 100 -22.03 16.23 11.98
CA GLY A 100 -22.16 16.20 10.53
C GLY A 100 -22.64 14.88 9.98
N ARG A 101 -22.46 14.69 8.69
CA ARG A 101 -22.96 13.53 7.95
C ARG A 101 -22.04 13.17 6.78
N PHE A 102 -22.33 12.02 6.18
CA PHE A 102 -21.73 11.61 4.91
C PHE A 102 -22.60 12.06 3.73
N ASP A 103 -21.91 12.55 2.70
CA ASP A 103 -22.48 12.85 1.39
C ASP A 103 -21.54 12.30 0.32
N ALA A 104 -22.06 11.53 -0.63
CA ALA A 104 -21.31 10.89 -1.71
C ALA A 104 -20.03 10.14 -1.23
N GLY A 105 -20.11 9.45 -0.07
CA GLY A 105 -19.00 8.68 0.50
C GLY A 105 -18.00 9.49 1.33
N VAL A 106 -18.19 10.80 1.45
CA VAL A 106 -17.34 11.69 2.26
C VAL A 106 -18.12 12.21 3.47
N GLY A 107 -17.62 11.91 4.67
CA GLY A 107 -18.14 12.46 5.94
C GLY A 107 -17.51 13.81 6.25
N THR A 108 -18.31 14.83 6.51
CA THR A 108 -17.84 16.15 6.94
C THR A 108 -18.52 16.54 8.25
N PHE A 109 -17.69 16.85 9.26
CA PHE A 109 -18.15 17.14 10.62
C PHE A 109 -17.54 18.46 11.08
N LEU A 110 -18.34 19.34 11.61
CA LEU A 110 -17.95 20.69 12.04
C LEU A 110 -18.20 20.88 13.53
N GLY A 111 -17.32 21.62 14.18
CA GLY A 111 -17.44 21.97 15.60
C GLY A 111 -16.57 23.17 15.94
N HIS A 112 -16.42 23.39 17.23
CA HIS A 112 -15.59 24.45 17.81
C HIS A 112 -14.65 23.85 18.85
N ASP A 113 -13.47 24.43 18.95
CA ASP A 113 -12.44 24.06 19.91
C ASP A 113 -11.62 25.30 20.31
N THR A 114 -10.65 25.10 21.16
CA THR A 114 -9.68 26.14 21.58
C THR A 114 -8.28 25.66 21.28
N HIS A 115 -7.53 26.40 20.45
CA HIS A 115 -6.13 26.14 20.19
C HIS A 115 -5.25 27.29 20.71
N ALA A 116 -4.25 26.97 21.54
CA ALA A 116 -3.37 27.96 22.18
C ALA A 116 -4.15 29.12 22.87
N GLY A 117 -5.30 28.81 23.48
CA GLY A 117 -6.15 29.79 24.15
C GLY A 117 -7.03 30.64 23.22
N GLN A 118 -7.01 30.40 21.93
CA GLN A 118 -7.86 31.10 20.94
C GLN A 118 -8.96 30.15 20.45
N PRO A 119 -10.22 30.66 20.27
CA PRO A 119 -11.29 29.88 19.69
C PRO A 119 -10.97 29.57 18.22
N VAL A 120 -11.23 28.33 17.81
CA VAL A 120 -11.08 27.87 16.42
C VAL A 120 -12.31 27.08 16.00
N ARG A 121 -12.62 27.11 14.70
CA ARG A 121 -13.52 26.11 14.13
C ARG A 121 -12.72 24.88 13.76
N VAL A 122 -13.35 23.72 13.98
CA VAL A 122 -12.78 22.41 13.69
C VAL A 122 -13.58 21.75 12.59
N ARG A 123 -12.90 21.14 11.64
CA ARG A 123 -13.48 20.29 10.62
C ARG A 123 -12.79 18.94 10.62
N PHE A 124 -13.57 17.85 10.81
CA PHE A 124 -13.14 16.49 10.50
C PHE A 124 -13.69 16.07 9.16
N ARG A 125 -12.90 15.36 8.40
CA ARG A 125 -13.31 14.76 7.14
C ARG A 125 -12.93 13.29 7.14
N TRP A 126 -13.88 12.43 6.78
CA TRP A 126 -13.71 10.99 6.66
C TRP A 126 -14.01 10.54 5.26
N GLU A 127 -13.19 9.62 4.74
CA GLU A 127 -13.42 8.94 3.48
C GLU A 127 -12.82 7.52 3.54
N HIS A 128 -13.36 6.60 2.74
CA HIS A 128 -12.76 5.29 2.56
C HIS A 128 -12.78 4.92 1.09
N THR A 129 -11.68 4.31 0.62
CA THR A 129 -11.47 3.92 -0.78
C THR A 129 -11.67 2.43 -0.98
N SER A 130 -11.65 1.63 0.11
CA SER A 130 -11.91 0.18 0.08
C SER A 130 -12.43 -0.30 1.44
N ALA A 131 -12.81 -1.59 1.52
CA ALA A 131 -13.19 -2.23 2.77
C ALA A 131 -12.03 -2.27 3.80
N ASN A 132 -10.78 -2.12 3.35
CA ASN A 132 -9.57 -2.25 4.17
C ASN A 132 -8.79 -0.95 4.35
N THR A 133 -9.29 0.17 3.85
CA THR A 133 -8.62 1.48 3.95
C THR A 133 -9.61 2.60 4.27
N ALA A 134 -9.20 3.50 5.15
CA ALA A 134 -9.91 4.75 5.40
C ALA A 134 -8.93 5.90 5.64
N HIS A 135 -9.39 7.11 5.43
CA HIS A 135 -8.61 8.32 5.68
C HIS A 135 -9.46 9.31 6.49
N TRP A 136 -8.85 9.85 7.54
CA TRP A 136 -9.39 10.96 8.29
C TRP A 136 -8.44 12.14 8.24
N GLN A 137 -9.00 13.34 8.24
CA GLN A 137 -8.22 14.55 8.38
C GLN A 137 -8.91 15.55 9.30
N GLN A 138 -8.08 16.32 10.02
CA GLN A 138 -8.49 17.48 10.80
C GLN A 138 -8.00 18.76 10.16
N ALA A 139 -8.86 19.78 10.15
CA ALA A 139 -8.46 21.14 9.81
C ALA A 139 -8.99 22.12 10.85
N PHE A 140 -8.19 23.17 11.11
CA PHE A 140 -8.58 24.31 11.92
C PHE A 140 -8.80 25.55 11.08
N SER A 141 -9.71 26.42 11.55
CA SER A 141 -9.93 27.75 11.00
C SER A 141 -9.95 28.75 12.15
N ALA A 142 -9.14 29.80 12.01
CA ALA A 142 -9.08 30.93 12.94
C ALA A 142 -9.95 32.14 12.50
N ASP A 143 -10.62 32.02 11.33
CA ASP A 143 -11.39 33.08 10.68
C ASP A 143 -12.84 32.68 10.40
N ASP A 144 -13.42 31.90 11.33
CA ASP A 144 -14.82 31.42 11.29
C ASP A 144 -15.17 30.60 10.04
N GLY A 145 -14.19 29.89 9.47
CA GLY A 145 -14.38 28.98 8.34
C GLY A 145 -14.12 29.62 6.97
N ALA A 146 -13.60 30.84 6.89
CA ALA A 146 -13.24 31.47 5.63
C ALA A 146 -11.99 30.81 5.01
N SER A 147 -11.04 30.41 5.84
CA SER A 147 -9.88 29.59 5.45
C SER A 147 -9.66 28.40 6.39
N TRP A 148 -8.98 27.37 5.90
CA TRP A 148 -8.76 26.13 6.65
C TRP A 148 -7.31 25.66 6.50
N GLU A 149 -6.65 25.38 7.64
CA GLU A 149 -5.37 24.70 7.68
C GLU A 149 -5.60 23.23 8.04
N THR A 150 -5.35 22.31 7.10
CA THR A 150 -5.31 20.88 7.43
C THR A 150 -4.04 20.61 8.22
N ASN A 151 -4.19 20.04 9.43
CA ASN A 151 -3.11 19.91 10.40
C ASN A 151 -2.93 18.52 11.00
N TRP A 152 -3.75 17.55 10.60
CA TRP A 152 -3.59 16.16 10.99
C TRP A 152 -4.24 15.25 9.96
N HIS A 153 -3.54 14.23 9.49
CA HIS A 153 -4.03 13.13 8.68
C HIS A 153 -3.87 11.82 9.44
N MET A 154 -4.84 10.94 9.34
CA MET A 154 -4.81 9.57 9.84
C MET A 154 -5.16 8.64 8.69
N TRP A 155 -4.23 7.74 8.34
CA TRP A 155 -4.38 6.76 7.28
C TRP A 155 -4.56 5.38 7.90
N PHE A 156 -5.75 4.81 7.75
CA PHE A 156 -6.17 3.56 8.36
C PHE A 156 -5.94 2.38 7.41
N ARG A 157 -5.31 1.32 7.92
CA ARG A 157 -5.15 0.03 7.25
C ARG A 157 -5.68 -1.07 8.15
N ARG A 158 -6.69 -1.83 7.65
CA ARG A 158 -7.37 -2.87 8.43
C ARG A 158 -6.43 -4.02 8.77
N LEU A 159 -6.54 -4.51 9.99
CA LEU A 159 -5.86 -5.70 10.46
C LEU A 159 -6.81 -6.92 10.43
N ASP A 160 -6.25 -8.12 10.21
CA ASP A 160 -6.95 -9.38 10.42
C ASP A 160 -6.96 -9.78 11.92
N ASP A 161 -7.58 -10.91 12.25
CA ASP A 161 -7.66 -11.39 13.62
C ASP A 161 -6.29 -11.75 14.23
N ALA A 162 -5.30 -11.99 13.39
CA ALA A 162 -3.90 -12.22 13.81
C ALA A 162 -3.07 -10.92 13.89
N GLY A 163 -3.68 -9.74 13.69
CA GLY A 163 -3.00 -8.44 13.74
C GLY A 163 -2.18 -8.12 12.49
N ARG A 164 -2.41 -8.79 11.37
CA ARG A 164 -1.70 -8.56 10.11
C ARG A 164 -2.52 -7.65 9.22
N LEU A 165 -1.86 -6.84 8.38
CA LEU A 165 -2.54 -6.01 7.40
C LEU A 165 -3.37 -6.87 6.43
N ARG A 166 -4.61 -6.45 6.17
CA ARG A 166 -5.44 -7.02 5.11
C ARG A 166 -5.15 -6.30 3.81
N HIS A 167 -4.86 -7.06 2.77
CA HIS A 167 -4.57 -6.56 1.42
C HIS A 167 -5.54 -7.16 0.41
N GLU A 168 -5.84 -6.37 -0.61
CA GLU A 168 -6.63 -6.76 -1.78
C GLU A 168 -5.74 -6.48 -3.00
N ASP A 169 -4.95 -7.48 -3.40
CA ASP A 169 -3.90 -7.32 -4.40
C ASP A 169 -4.42 -7.71 -5.79
N HIS A 170 -5.27 -6.87 -6.38
CA HIS A 170 -5.83 -7.11 -7.73
C HIS A 170 -5.02 -6.44 -8.84
N VAL A 171 -4.31 -5.36 -8.53
CA VAL A 171 -3.45 -4.64 -9.48
C VAL A 171 -2.05 -4.59 -8.90
N LEU A 172 -1.04 -4.97 -9.67
CA LEU A 172 0.36 -4.98 -9.27
C LEU A 172 1.20 -4.11 -10.21
N GLU A 173 2.14 -3.36 -9.67
CA GLU A 173 3.23 -2.76 -10.42
C GLU A 173 4.53 -3.51 -10.12
N LEU A 174 5.15 -4.12 -11.15
CA LEU A 174 6.54 -4.56 -11.11
C LEU A 174 7.40 -3.42 -11.66
N ARG A 175 8.23 -2.84 -10.79
CA ARG A 175 9.05 -1.67 -11.08
C ARG A 175 10.52 -2.04 -11.05
N GLN A 176 11.26 -1.69 -12.11
CA GLN A 176 12.65 -2.03 -12.29
C GLN A 176 13.45 -0.76 -12.59
N TYR A 177 14.01 -0.15 -11.55
CA TYR A 177 14.73 1.11 -11.66
C TYR A 177 16.19 0.90 -12.04
N THR A 178 16.68 1.71 -12.98
CA THR A 178 18.11 1.84 -13.27
C THR A 178 18.64 3.07 -12.55
N LEU A 179 19.66 2.89 -11.74
CA LEU A 179 20.21 3.92 -10.87
C LEU A 179 21.59 4.36 -11.33
N HIS A 180 22.04 5.50 -10.88
CA HIS A 180 23.42 5.92 -11.05
C HIS A 180 24.38 4.93 -10.33
N PRO A 181 25.58 4.71 -10.83
CA PRO A 181 26.56 3.80 -10.23
C PRO A 181 26.74 4.08 -8.72
N GLY A 182 26.56 3.02 -7.91
CA GLY A 182 26.68 3.07 -6.45
C GLY A 182 25.53 3.74 -5.71
N GLN A 183 24.44 4.16 -6.39
CA GLN A 183 23.32 4.83 -5.74
C GLN A 183 22.20 3.90 -5.29
N ARG A 184 22.28 2.60 -5.58
CA ARG A 184 21.24 1.64 -5.22
C ARG A 184 20.99 1.59 -3.71
N ASP A 185 22.02 1.45 -2.90
CA ASP A 185 21.85 1.32 -1.46
C ASP A 185 21.43 2.65 -0.81
N VAL A 186 21.79 3.78 -1.40
CA VAL A 186 21.30 5.11 -1.00
C VAL A 186 19.77 5.21 -1.20
N LEU A 187 19.28 4.75 -2.37
CA LEU A 187 17.84 4.73 -2.61
C LEU A 187 17.13 3.73 -1.71
N VAL A 188 17.68 2.51 -1.53
CA VAL A 188 17.10 1.46 -0.68
C VAL A 188 16.94 1.97 0.76
N GLU A 189 17.97 2.59 1.32
CA GLU A 189 17.93 3.13 2.68
C GLU A 189 16.86 4.22 2.83
N LEU A 190 16.81 5.16 1.88
CA LEU A 190 15.78 6.21 1.85
C LEU A 190 14.38 5.61 1.71
N PHE A 191 14.20 4.66 0.78
CA PHE A 191 12.93 4.00 0.51
C PHE A 191 12.41 3.25 1.74
N GLU A 192 13.27 2.47 2.40
CA GLU A 192 12.91 1.69 3.58
C GLU A 192 12.58 2.56 4.79
N ARG A 193 13.21 3.71 4.92
CA ARG A 193 12.99 4.62 6.05
C ARG A 193 11.76 5.51 5.86
N GLU A 194 11.53 6.02 4.63
CA GLU A 194 10.55 7.08 4.41
C GLU A 194 9.34 6.63 3.57
N PHE A 195 9.49 5.65 2.66
CA PHE A 195 8.49 5.40 1.63
C PHE A 195 7.70 4.11 1.81
N VAL A 196 8.09 3.18 2.68
CA VAL A 196 7.33 1.94 2.87
C VAL A 196 6.01 2.23 3.58
N GLU A 197 6.05 2.72 4.82
CA GLU A 197 4.86 2.97 5.61
C GLU A 197 3.98 4.07 5.01
N THR A 198 4.58 5.10 4.43
CA THR A 198 3.83 6.22 3.84
C THR A 198 3.08 5.82 2.58
N GLN A 199 3.61 4.90 1.76
CA GLN A 199 2.87 4.28 0.67
C GLN A 199 1.75 3.38 1.18
N GLU A 200 2.04 2.54 2.18
CA GLU A 200 1.04 1.63 2.76
C GLU A 200 -0.09 2.40 3.45
N ALA A 201 0.21 3.51 4.10
CA ALA A 201 -0.78 4.36 4.74
C ALA A 201 -1.87 4.84 3.77
N VAL A 202 -1.48 5.20 2.55
CA VAL A 202 -2.42 5.69 1.52
C VAL A 202 -3.06 4.58 0.67
N GLY A 203 -2.94 3.31 1.07
CA GLY A 203 -3.65 2.21 0.40
C GLY A 203 -2.83 1.39 -0.60
N MET A 204 -1.53 1.66 -0.74
CA MET A 204 -0.62 0.77 -1.47
C MET A 204 -0.19 -0.40 -0.57
N HIS A 205 0.21 -1.49 -1.18
CA HIS A 205 0.89 -2.58 -0.48
C HIS A 205 2.28 -2.80 -1.10
N VAL A 206 3.35 -2.52 -0.35
CA VAL A 206 4.73 -2.72 -0.78
C VAL A 206 5.11 -4.19 -0.56
N LEU A 207 4.87 -5.03 -1.55
CA LEU A 207 5.06 -6.49 -1.48
C LEU A 207 6.53 -6.90 -1.35
N GLY A 208 7.37 -6.36 -2.20
CA GLY A 208 8.76 -6.78 -2.26
C GLY A 208 9.69 -5.69 -2.74
N THR A 209 10.85 -5.63 -2.14
CA THR A 209 11.94 -4.73 -2.50
C THR A 209 13.23 -5.54 -2.61
N PHE A 210 13.95 -5.43 -3.74
CA PHE A 210 15.03 -6.33 -4.07
C PHE A 210 16.23 -5.62 -4.71
N ARG A 211 17.41 -6.16 -4.44
CA ARG A 211 18.64 -5.91 -5.17
C ARG A 211 18.78 -6.95 -6.29
N ASP A 212 18.96 -6.51 -7.52
CA ASP A 212 19.34 -7.40 -8.62
C ASP A 212 20.81 -7.83 -8.42
N LEU A 213 21.06 -9.14 -8.39
CA LEU A 213 22.40 -9.70 -8.17
C LEU A 213 23.30 -9.58 -9.41
N ASP A 214 22.71 -9.52 -10.60
CA ASP A 214 23.43 -9.45 -11.87
C ASP A 214 23.59 -8.02 -12.38
N ALA A 215 22.83 -7.05 -11.80
CA ALA A 215 22.91 -5.64 -12.15
C ALA A 215 23.03 -4.80 -10.86
N PRO A 216 24.25 -4.43 -10.43
CA PRO A 216 24.51 -3.79 -9.14
C PRO A 216 23.81 -2.44 -8.98
N ASP A 217 23.46 -1.76 -10.07
CA ASP A 217 22.79 -0.47 -10.07
C ASP A 217 21.28 -0.60 -10.40
N ARG A 218 20.69 -1.80 -10.19
CA ARG A 218 19.25 -2.03 -10.38
C ARG A 218 18.55 -2.27 -9.06
N PHE A 219 17.45 -1.55 -8.87
CA PHE A 219 16.48 -1.75 -7.78
C PHE A 219 15.17 -2.26 -8.36
N VAL A 220 14.74 -3.45 -7.92
CA VAL A 220 13.51 -4.10 -8.36
C VAL A 220 12.53 -4.10 -7.18
N TRP A 221 11.31 -3.67 -7.40
CA TRP A 221 10.32 -3.70 -6.36
C TRP A 221 8.88 -3.84 -6.89
N LEU A 222 8.02 -4.35 -6.03
CA LEU A 222 6.63 -4.63 -6.33
C LEU A 222 5.74 -3.93 -5.33
N ARG A 223 4.68 -3.30 -5.85
CA ARG A 223 3.57 -2.81 -5.03
C ARG A 223 2.25 -3.19 -5.66
N SER A 224 1.22 -3.32 -4.83
CA SER A 224 -0.11 -3.68 -5.28
C SER A 224 -1.18 -2.73 -4.76
N PHE A 225 -2.38 -2.87 -5.35
CA PHE A 225 -3.55 -2.02 -5.09
C PHE A 225 -4.81 -2.86 -5.22
N PRO A 226 -5.91 -2.49 -4.51
CA PRO A 226 -7.19 -3.18 -4.64
C PRO A 226 -7.84 -3.06 -6.01
N SER A 227 -7.59 -1.94 -6.72
CA SER A 227 -8.16 -1.69 -8.06
C SER A 227 -7.40 -0.58 -8.76
N MET A 228 -7.67 -0.36 -10.05
CA MET A 228 -7.12 0.76 -10.82
C MET A 228 -7.58 2.13 -10.31
N ALA A 229 -8.80 2.23 -9.75
CA ALA A 229 -9.28 3.45 -9.11
C ALA A 229 -8.52 3.72 -7.81
N ALA A 230 -8.42 2.72 -6.91
CA ALA A 230 -7.64 2.82 -5.68
C ALA A 230 -6.16 3.13 -5.96
N ARG A 231 -5.60 2.60 -7.07
CA ARG A 231 -4.25 2.96 -7.52
C ARG A 231 -4.12 4.45 -7.82
N ALA A 232 -5.05 5.03 -8.56
CA ALA A 232 -5.02 6.46 -8.90
C ALA A 232 -5.06 7.34 -7.65
N ASP A 233 -5.96 7.03 -6.72
CA ASP A 233 -6.14 7.79 -5.48
C ASP A 233 -4.92 7.69 -4.57
N ALA A 234 -4.39 6.47 -4.38
CA ALA A 234 -3.20 6.22 -3.56
C ALA A 234 -1.94 6.91 -4.13
N LEU A 235 -1.75 6.85 -5.46
CA LEU A 235 -0.65 7.55 -6.13
C LEU A 235 -0.77 9.07 -6.00
N GLN A 236 -1.98 9.60 -6.16
CA GLN A 236 -2.22 11.03 -5.98
C GLN A 236 -1.94 11.47 -4.54
N ALA A 237 -2.38 10.69 -3.54
CA ALA A 237 -2.16 10.98 -2.13
C ALA A 237 -0.66 10.94 -1.77
N PHE A 238 0.06 9.89 -2.18
CA PHE A 238 1.48 9.75 -1.88
C PHE A 238 2.35 10.82 -2.57
N TYR A 239 2.23 10.97 -3.90
CA TYR A 239 3.06 11.92 -4.67
C TYR A 239 2.66 13.38 -4.46
N GLY A 240 1.45 13.65 -3.95
CA GLY A 240 0.99 14.94 -3.46
C GLY A 240 1.33 15.20 -1.99
N GLY A 241 1.67 14.15 -1.24
CA GLY A 241 1.86 14.21 0.21
C GLY A 241 3.19 14.82 0.66
N PRO A 242 3.27 15.21 1.95
CA PRO A 242 4.42 15.96 2.48
C PRO A 242 5.72 15.14 2.46
N VAL A 243 5.67 13.84 2.77
CA VAL A 243 6.87 12.99 2.82
C VAL A 243 7.52 12.89 1.44
N TRP A 244 6.73 12.66 0.37
CA TRP A 244 7.28 12.67 -0.98
C TRP A 244 7.85 14.04 -1.34
N GLN A 245 7.15 15.14 -1.04
CA GLN A 245 7.63 16.49 -1.33
C GLN A 245 8.97 16.79 -0.65
N GLN A 246 9.14 16.33 0.57
CA GLN A 246 10.38 16.49 1.35
C GLN A 246 11.56 15.69 0.77
N HIS A 247 11.31 14.45 0.31
CA HIS A 247 12.38 13.51 -0.04
C HIS A 247 12.55 13.29 -1.55
N ARG A 248 11.65 13.81 -2.40
CA ARG A 248 11.67 13.58 -3.87
C ARG A 248 12.99 13.96 -4.54
N ALA A 249 13.62 15.05 -4.13
CA ALA A 249 14.87 15.49 -4.72
C ALA A 249 16.00 14.49 -4.49
N ALA A 250 16.11 13.96 -3.26
CA ALA A 250 17.09 12.94 -2.90
C ALA A 250 16.83 11.63 -3.63
N ALA A 251 15.55 11.18 -3.69
CA ALA A 251 15.18 9.97 -4.41
C ALA A 251 15.48 10.09 -5.92
N ASN A 252 15.04 11.17 -6.56
CA ASN A 252 15.24 11.36 -8.01
C ASN A 252 16.71 11.49 -8.39
N ALA A 253 17.56 12.06 -7.54
CA ALA A 253 18.98 12.17 -7.78
C ALA A 253 19.70 10.80 -7.86
N THR A 254 19.11 9.72 -7.38
CA THR A 254 19.67 8.37 -7.49
C THR A 254 19.33 7.68 -8.81
N MET A 255 18.32 8.14 -9.55
CA MET A 255 17.69 7.44 -10.67
C MET A 255 18.18 7.94 -12.03
N ILE A 256 18.52 7.00 -12.91
CA ILE A 256 18.68 7.25 -14.36
C ILE A 256 17.35 7.01 -15.06
N ASP A 257 16.66 5.91 -14.71
CA ASP A 257 15.39 5.48 -15.30
C ASP A 257 14.51 4.80 -14.25
N SER A 258 13.25 5.23 -14.17
CA SER A 258 12.22 4.67 -13.30
C SER A 258 10.97 4.23 -14.06
N ASP A 259 11.01 4.25 -15.41
CA ASP A 259 9.85 4.06 -16.28
C ASP A 259 9.66 2.62 -16.75
N ASN A 260 10.62 1.72 -16.45
CA ASN A 260 10.49 0.29 -16.71
C ASN A 260 9.52 -0.33 -15.68
N VAL A 261 8.22 -0.18 -15.93
CA VAL A 261 7.14 -0.62 -15.06
C VAL A 261 6.15 -1.46 -15.84
N LEU A 262 5.87 -2.66 -15.36
CA LEU A 262 4.80 -3.52 -15.86
C LEU A 262 3.58 -3.41 -14.95
N LEU A 263 2.41 -3.20 -15.54
CA LEU A 263 1.12 -3.25 -14.88
C LEU A 263 0.58 -4.67 -15.01
N LEU A 264 0.32 -5.31 -13.88
CA LEU A 264 0.04 -6.74 -13.79
C LEU A 264 -1.20 -7.00 -12.92
N GLN A 265 -1.80 -8.17 -13.12
CA GLN A 265 -2.84 -8.73 -12.25
C GLN A 265 -2.51 -10.20 -11.93
N PRO A 266 -3.04 -10.79 -10.84
CA PRO A 266 -2.87 -12.21 -10.56
C PRO A 266 -3.34 -13.07 -11.74
N ALA A 267 -2.58 -14.11 -12.09
CA ALA A 267 -2.92 -15.02 -13.19
C ALA A 267 -4.20 -15.80 -12.93
N GLU A 268 -4.50 -16.07 -11.65
CA GLU A 268 -5.73 -16.71 -11.18
C GLU A 268 -6.22 -15.97 -9.93
N ALA A 269 -7.50 -16.10 -9.58
CA ALA A 269 -8.15 -15.39 -8.47
C ALA A 269 -7.46 -15.55 -7.10
N ASN A 270 -6.62 -16.59 -6.93
CA ASN A 270 -5.85 -16.85 -5.69
C ASN A 270 -4.34 -16.97 -5.95
N ALA A 271 -3.86 -16.60 -7.13
CA ALA A 271 -2.45 -16.70 -7.50
C ALA A 271 -1.57 -15.53 -7.01
N GLY A 272 -2.17 -14.54 -6.34
CA GLY A 272 -1.44 -13.47 -5.66
C GLY A 272 -0.71 -13.98 -4.40
N THR A 273 0.21 -13.18 -3.89
CA THR A 273 0.99 -13.51 -2.70
C THR A 273 0.11 -13.58 -1.46
N THR A 274 -0.29 -14.77 -1.06
CA THR A 274 -1.04 -15.04 0.19
C THR A 274 -0.12 -15.53 1.32
N THR A 275 1.07 -15.02 1.44
CA THR A 275 1.98 -15.44 2.52
C THR A 275 1.63 -14.72 3.81
N ALA A 276 1.40 -15.50 4.89
CA ALA A 276 1.41 -15.01 6.25
C ALA A 276 2.83 -14.51 6.57
N THR A 277 3.09 -13.24 6.31
CA THR A 277 4.42 -12.66 6.52
C THR A 277 4.54 -12.11 7.92
N PRO A 278 5.63 -12.39 8.65
CA PRO A 278 5.89 -11.76 9.96
C PRO A 278 5.88 -10.22 9.85
N PRO A 279 5.64 -9.50 10.95
CA PRO A 279 5.71 -8.04 10.95
C PRO A 279 6.99 -7.53 10.30
N ARG A 280 6.87 -6.48 9.50
CA ARG A 280 8.01 -5.89 8.79
C ARG A 280 9.06 -5.40 9.79
N PRO A 281 10.36 -5.71 9.61
CA PRO A 281 11.41 -5.25 10.51
C PRO A 281 11.55 -3.73 10.53
N ALA A 282 12.14 -3.19 11.59
CA ALA A 282 12.50 -1.78 11.66
C ALA A 282 13.57 -1.42 10.60
N PRO A 283 13.68 -0.13 10.20
CA PRO A 283 14.78 0.34 9.36
C PRO A 283 16.15 -0.02 9.96
N GLY A 284 17.09 -0.44 9.09
CA GLY A 284 18.41 -0.88 9.51
C GLY A 284 18.50 -2.34 10.01
N ALA A 285 17.44 -3.12 9.89
CA ALA A 285 17.48 -4.54 10.21
C ALA A 285 18.41 -5.33 9.28
N ALA A 286 18.78 -6.55 9.70
CA ALA A 286 19.61 -7.43 8.88
C ALA A 286 18.91 -7.86 7.60
N VAL A 287 19.66 -7.95 6.51
CA VAL A 287 19.16 -8.48 5.23
C VAL A 287 18.80 -9.95 5.38
N PRO A 288 17.62 -10.40 4.92
CA PRO A 288 17.22 -11.82 4.97
C PRO A 288 18.15 -12.70 4.12
N ALA A 289 18.33 -13.95 4.50
CA ALA A 289 19.17 -14.90 3.78
C ALA A 289 18.51 -15.42 2.48
N GLY A 290 17.19 -15.37 2.36
CA GLY A 290 16.44 -15.89 1.22
C GLY A 290 16.81 -15.21 -0.09
N ALA A 291 16.74 -15.97 -1.19
CA ALA A 291 16.94 -15.46 -2.55
C ALA A 291 15.69 -15.71 -3.41
N TRP A 292 15.54 -14.94 -4.49
CA TRP A 292 14.37 -14.99 -5.36
C TRP A 292 14.76 -15.04 -6.83
N CYS A 293 13.96 -15.76 -7.59
CA CYS A 293 14.01 -15.70 -9.05
C CYS A 293 12.72 -15.03 -9.55
N LEU A 294 12.88 -13.95 -10.30
CA LEU A 294 11.82 -13.30 -11.06
C LEU A 294 11.96 -13.73 -12.52
N GLY A 295 10.98 -14.47 -13.03
CA GLY A 295 10.89 -14.84 -14.43
C GLY A 295 9.89 -13.98 -15.17
N THR A 296 10.29 -13.40 -16.29
CA THR A 296 9.41 -12.62 -17.18
C THR A 296 9.39 -13.25 -18.56
N CYS A 297 8.22 -13.67 -19.02
CA CYS A 297 7.96 -14.25 -20.34
C CYS A 297 7.26 -13.22 -21.21
N ALA A 298 7.90 -12.73 -22.27
CA ALA A 298 7.29 -11.89 -23.28
C ALA A 298 6.49 -12.75 -24.28
N LEU A 299 5.19 -12.44 -24.46
CA LEU A 299 4.25 -13.30 -25.19
C LEU A 299 3.78 -12.69 -26.52
N THR A 300 3.44 -13.56 -27.46
CA THR A 300 2.84 -13.19 -28.76
C THR A 300 1.34 -12.89 -28.60
N GLN A 301 0.66 -13.58 -27.65
CA GLN A 301 -0.76 -13.44 -27.33
C GLN A 301 -0.94 -13.23 -25.81
N PRO A 302 -2.11 -12.80 -25.32
CA PRO A 302 -2.40 -12.76 -23.90
C PRO A 302 -2.14 -14.11 -23.21
N ALA A 303 -1.57 -14.10 -21.99
CA ALA A 303 -1.18 -15.32 -21.29
C ALA A 303 -2.37 -16.27 -21.01
N GLN A 304 -3.56 -15.72 -20.85
CA GLN A 304 -4.80 -16.45 -20.61
C GLN A 304 -5.22 -17.31 -21.82
N ASP A 305 -4.73 -16.99 -23.04
CA ASP A 305 -5.07 -17.69 -24.28
C ASP A 305 -4.28 -18.99 -24.49
N GLY A 306 -3.54 -19.45 -23.48
CA GLY A 306 -2.84 -20.75 -23.53
C GLY A 306 -1.59 -20.83 -22.65
N PHE A 307 -0.75 -19.79 -22.64
CA PHE A 307 0.54 -19.86 -22.00
C PHE A 307 0.48 -20.09 -20.48
N ALA A 308 -0.47 -19.50 -19.77
CA ALA A 308 -0.64 -19.73 -18.33
C ALA A 308 -0.87 -21.22 -18.03
N ALA A 309 -1.75 -21.89 -18.80
CA ALA A 309 -2.01 -23.32 -18.67
C ALA A 309 -0.79 -24.19 -19.06
N ARG A 310 -0.03 -23.79 -20.10
CA ARG A 310 1.22 -24.42 -20.45
C ARG A 310 2.25 -24.29 -19.35
N PHE A 311 2.40 -23.11 -18.76
CA PHE A 311 3.34 -22.87 -17.67
C PHE A 311 3.09 -23.85 -16.51
N GLU A 312 1.83 -23.99 -16.07
CA GLU A 312 1.46 -24.91 -14.99
C GLU A 312 1.70 -26.39 -15.33
N ARG A 313 1.45 -26.77 -16.57
CA ARG A 313 1.57 -28.17 -17.00
C ARG A 313 3.01 -28.59 -17.31
N GLU A 314 3.82 -27.73 -17.90
CA GLU A 314 5.10 -28.09 -18.51
C GLU A 314 6.30 -27.42 -17.85
N LEU A 315 6.21 -26.15 -17.45
CA LEU A 315 7.34 -25.36 -16.96
C LEU A 315 7.43 -25.38 -15.42
N ALA A 316 6.33 -25.11 -14.73
CA ALA A 316 6.29 -25.04 -13.28
C ALA A 316 6.74 -26.34 -12.58
N PRO A 317 6.33 -27.56 -13.02
CA PRO A 317 6.80 -28.79 -12.40
C PRO A 317 8.32 -28.97 -12.50
N ARG A 318 8.95 -28.49 -13.57
CA ARG A 318 10.40 -28.56 -13.75
C ARG A 318 11.14 -27.58 -12.88
N LEU A 319 10.64 -26.35 -12.80
CA LEU A 319 11.16 -25.34 -11.85
C LEU A 319 11.12 -25.92 -10.42
N GLN A 320 10.01 -26.52 -10.02
CA GLN A 320 9.82 -27.10 -8.70
C GLN A 320 10.69 -28.34 -8.46
N ALA A 321 10.88 -29.21 -9.47
CA ALA A 321 11.76 -30.37 -9.38
C ALA A 321 13.22 -29.98 -9.11
N HIS A 322 13.61 -28.80 -9.53
CA HIS A 322 14.94 -28.21 -9.27
C HIS A 322 14.95 -27.23 -8.08
N GLY A 323 13.97 -27.31 -7.17
CA GLY A 323 13.98 -26.61 -5.88
C GLY A 323 13.30 -25.24 -5.86
N ALA A 324 12.70 -24.78 -6.95
CA ALA A 324 11.95 -23.54 -6.93
C ALA A 324 10.64 -23.66 -6.11
N ARG A 325 10.42 -22.76 -5.18
CA ARG A 325 9.11 -22.58 -4.54
C ARG A 325 8.40 -21.42 -5.22
N ILE A 326 7.54 -21.72 -6.20
CA ILE A 326 6.79 -20.69 -6.93
C ILE A 326 5.76 -20.09 -5.98
N VAL A 327 5.88 -18.80 -5.72
CA VAL A 327 5.07 -18.05 -4.74
C VAL A 327 3.95 -17.27 -5.41
N ALA A 328 4.19 -16.72 -6.61
CA ALA A 328 3.21 -15.91 -7.30
C ALA A 328 3.33 -16.01 -8.82
N ARG A 329 2.23 -15.75 -9.50
CA ARG A 329 2.11 -15.68 -10.96
C ARG A 329 1.22 -14.52 -11.33
N TYR A 330 1.66 -13.74 -12.30
CA TYR A 330 0.97 -12.55 -12.77
C TYR A 330 0.91 -12.52 -14.29
N VAL A 331 -0.09 -11.84 -14.79
CA VAL A 331 -0.27 -11.58 -16.23
C VAL A 331 -0.44 -10.07 -16.42
N THR A 332 -0.28 -9.59 -17.63
CA THR A 332 -0.54 -8.19 -17.97
C THR A 332 -1.94 -7.75 -17.54
N ASP A 333 -2.03 -6.65 -16.82
CA ASP A 333 -3.26 -5.87 -16.68
C ASP A 333 -3.34 -4.91 -17.89
N ALA A 334 -4.37 -5.10 -18.73
CA ALA A 334 -4.55 -4.32 -19.95
C ALA A 334 -5.28 -2.98 -19.73
N SER A 335 -5.55 -2.61 -18.47
CA SER A 335 -6.18 -1.33 -18.13
C SER A 335 -5.29 -0.15 -18.54
N ALA A 336 -5.93 0.94 -18.96
CA ALA A 336 -5.21 2.19 -19.23
C ALA A 336 -4.54 2.73 -17.94
N ASN A 337 -3.39 3.37 -18.09
CA ASN A 337 -2.68 3.98 -16.97
C ASN A 337 -3.50 5.12 -16.33
N THR A 338 -4.02 4.89 -15.13
CA THR A 338 -4.84 5.88 -14.38
C THR A 338 -4.03 7.00 -13.73
N PHE A 339 -2.68 6.98 -13.84
CA PHE A 339 -1.81 8.02 -13.31
C PHE A 339 -0.65 8.34 -14.28
N PRO A 340 -0.92 9.14 -15.36
CA PRO A 340 0.04 9.36 -16.45
C PRO A 340 1.37 10.01 -16.05
N ARG A 341 1.45 10.66 -14.88
CA ARG A 341 2.71 11.20 -14.34
C ARG A 341 3.74 10.13 -13.97
N LEU A 342 3.30 8.89 -13.81
CA LEU A 342 4.16 7.71 -13.65
C LEU A 342 3.94 6.81 -14.84
N PRO A 343 4.86 6.80 -15.82
CA PRO A 343 4.77 5.94 -16.98
C PRO A 343 4.72 4.45 -16.60
N VAL A 344 3.99 3.69 -17.39
CA VAL A 344 3.99 2.22 -17.40
C VAL A 344 4.17 1.75 -18.84
N ARG A 345 4.72 0.55 -19.02
CA ARG A 345 4.88 -0.06 -20.35
C ARG A 345 3.52 -0.59 -20.81
N GLU A 346 2.81 0.22 -21.59
CA GLU A 346 1.52 -0.15 -22.16
C GLU A 346 1.67 -1.08 -23.36
N GLY A 347 0.64 -1.90 -23.62
CA GLY A 347 0.61 -2.82 -24.77
C GLY A 347 1.50 -4.06 -24.61
N GLU A 348 2.14 -4.24 -23.48
CA GLU A 348 2.93 -5.44 -23.19
C GLU A 348 2.01 -6.66 -23.01
N ARG A 349 2.52 -7.81 -23.36
CA ARG A 349 1.91 -9.11 -23.09
C ARG A 349 2.94 -9.96 -22.39
N VAL A 350 2.80 -10.08 -21.08
CA VAL A 350 3.76 -10.82 -20.28
C VAL A 350 3.07 -11.80 -19.33
N PHE A 351 3.82 -12.88 -19.03
CA PHE A 351 3.58 -13.73 -17.89
C PHE A 351 4.78 -13.59 -16.96
N VAL A 352 4.52 -13.28 -15.69
CA VAL A 352 5.56 -13.08 -14.68
C VAL A 352 5.36 -14.10 -13.57
N TRP A 353 6.44 -14.71 -13.11
CA TRP A 353 6.42 -15.59 -11.95
C TRP A 353 7.52 -15.25 -10.97
N LEU A 354 7.26 -15.51 -9.69
CA LEU A 354 8.21 -15.34 -8.60
C LEU A 354 8.41 -16.66 -7.88
N ALA A 355 9.67 -17.07 -7.70
CA ALA A 355 10.03 -18.23 -6.92
C ALA A 355 11.05 -17.88 -5.83
N ARG A 356 10.87 -18.48 -4.66
CA ARG A 356 11.73 -18.33 -3.48
C ARG A 356 12.70 -19.50 -3.36
N PHE A 357 13.90 -19.19 -2.87
CA PHE A 357 14.97 -20.13 -2.51
C PHE A 357 15.48 -19.82 -1.10
N ASP A 358 16.09 -20.79 -0.44
CA ASP A 358 16.59 -20.61 0.93
C ASP A 358 17.75 -19.61 1.00
N ASP A 359 18.60 -19.60 -0.06
CA ASP A 359 19.72 -18.69 -0.20
C ASP A 359 20.15 -18.54 -1.67
N VAL A 360 21.17 -17.73 -1.92
CA VAL A 360 21.75 -17.50 -3.26
C VAL A 360 22.37 -18.77 -3.82
N ALA A 361 22.99 -19.63 -2.99
CA ALA A 361 23.61 -20.87 -3.46
C ALA A 361 22.56 -21.86 -3.99
N ALA A 362 21.42 -21.97 -3.31
CA ALA A 362 20.28 -22.78 -3.77
C ALA A 362 19.70 -22.26 -5.09
N LEU A 363 19.59 -20.92 -5.25
CA LEU A 363 19.19 -20.31 -6.51
C LEU A 363 20.17 -20.59 -7.64
N ASP A 364 21.47 -20.47 -7.39
CA ASP A 364 22.51 -20.74 -8.39
C ASP A 364 22.52 -22.21 -8.81
N ALA A 365 22.37 -23.13 -7.86
CA ALA A 365 22.25 -24.57 -8.13
C ALA A 365 21.00 -24.87 -8.99
N HIS A 366 19.86 -24.24 -8.69
CA HIS A 366 18.64 -24.34 -9.48
C HIS A 366 18.85 -23.90 -10.93
N LEU A 367 19.40 -22.71 -11.16
CA LEU A 367 19.64 -22.20 -12.51
C LEU A 367 20.65 -23.05 -13.28
N HIS A 368 21.65 -23.61 -12.59
CA HIS A 368 22.58 -24.55 -13.19
C HIS A 368 21.89 -25.85 -13.63
N ALA A 369 21.05 -26.41 -12.75
CA ALA A 369 20.32 -27.64 -13.03
C ALA A 369 19.34 -27.47 -14.19
N LEU A 370 18.62 -26.36 -14.27
CA LEU A 370 17.71 -26.05 -15.39
C LEU A 370 18.43 -26.00 -16.74
N ARG A 371 19.65 -25.45 -16.80
CA ARG A 371 20.44 -25.43 -18.05
C ARG A 371 20.76 -26.83 -18.53
N GLY A 372 20.93 -27.79 -17.60
CA GLY A 372 21.19 -29.20 -17.88
C GLY A 372 19.95 -30.03 -18.21
N ASP A 373 18.77 -29.59 -17.84
CA ASP A 373 17.51 -30.33 -17.99
C ASP A 373 17.04 -30.33 -19.46
N ALA A 374 17.04 -31.49 -20.09
CA ALA A 374 16.60 -31.65 -21.48
C ALA A 374 15.11 -31.31 -21.63
N GLY A 375 14.27 -31.78 -20.72
CA GLY A 375 12.86 -31.51 -20.77
C GLY A 375 12.50 -30.03 -20.55
N TRP A 376 13.28 -29.30 -19.75
CA TRP A 376 13.15 -27.83 -19.66
C TRP A 376 13.46 -27.17 -21.00
N ARG A 377 14.56 -27.56 -21.63
CA ARG A 377 14.94 -27.02 -22.94
C ARG A 377 13.91 -27.32 -24.02
N ASP A 378 13.37 -28.55 -24.05
CA ASP A 378 12.35 -28.96 -25.03
C ASP A 378 11.03 -28.22 -24.82
N ALA A 379 10.57 -28.07 -23.56
CA ALA A 379 9.37 -27.31 -23.23
C ALA A 379 9.52 -25.82 -23.59
N LEU A 380 10.70 -25.25 -23.29
CA LEU A 380 11.00 -23.86 -23.64
C LEU A 380 11.11 -23.64 -25.15
N ALA A 381 11.73 -24.57 -25.89
CA ALA A 381 11.82 -24.52 -27.34
C ALA A 381 10.44 -24.59 -27.99
N SER A 382 9.57 -25.48 -27.50
CA SER A 382 8.17 -25.54 -27.96
C SER A 382 7.42 -24.24 -27.68
N ALA A 383 7.56 -23.66 -26.49
CA ALA A 383 6.93 -22.40 -26.14
C ALA A 383 7.44 -21.21 -26.99
N LEU A 384 8.74 -21.22 -27.37
CA LEU A 384 9.33 -20.21 -28.26
C LEU A 384 8.79 -20.30 -29.70
N LEU A 385 8.37 -21.47 -30.15
CA LEU A 385 7.74 -21.62 -31.48
C LEU A 385 6.33 -21.09 -31.51
N ASP A 386 5.58 -21.25 -30.41
CA ASP A 386 4.14 -21.05 -30.40
C ASP A 386 3.71 -19.73 -29.73
N GLU A 387 4.32 -19.36 -28.58
CA GLU A 387 3.75 -18.38 -27.68
C GLU A 387 4.74 -17.30 -27.18
N LEU A 388 6.04 -17.64 -27.05
CA LEU A 388 7.05 -16.69 -26.58
C LEU A 388 7.64 -15.86 -27.72
N ARG A 389 7.83 -14.57 -27.49
CA ARG A 389 8.56 -13.68 -28.45
C ARG A 389 10.07 -13.86 -28.35
N GLU A 390 10.56 -14.22 -27.17
CA GLU A 390 11.97 -14.37 -26.84
C GLU A 390 12.14 -15.30 -25.63
N PRO A 391 13.34 -15.81 -25.34
CA PRO A 391 13.58 -16.58 -24.13
C PRO A 391 13.18 -15.79 -22.86
N PRO A 392 12.64 -16.47 -21.83
CA PRO A 392 12.29 -15.81 -20.57
C PRO A 392 13.48 -15.08 -19.96
N GLU A 393 13.25 -13.86 -19.52
CA GLU A 393 14.21 -13.14 -18.68
C GLU A 393 14.14 -13.69 -17.25
N LEU A 394 15.29 -14.14 -16.71
CA LEU A 394 15.40 -14.64 -15.35
C LEU A 394 16.32 -13.70 -14.56
N ARG A 395 15.79 -13.09 -13.50
CA ARG A 395 16.54 -12.21 -12.59
C ARG A 395 16.77 -12.89 -11.26
N ARG A 396 18.01 -12.85 -10.81
CA ARG A 396 18.40 -13.26 -9.47
C ARG A 396 18.27 -12.08 -8.52
N LEU A 397 17.43 -12.21 -7.52
CA LEU A 397 17.07 -11.10 -6.63
C LEU A 397 17.39 -11.43 -5.17
N LEU A 398 17.94 -10.46 -4.45
CA LEU A 398 18.15 -10.52 -3.01
C LEU A 398 17.18 -9.52 -2.34
N PRO A 399 16.33 -9.95 -1.40
CA PRO A 399 15.42 -9.03 -0.73
C PRO A 399 16.21 -7.98 0.06
N THR A 400 15.68 -6.77 0.16
CA THR A 400 16.21 -5.77 1.08
C THR A 400 15.74 -6.08 2.50
N ALA A 401 16.27 -5.39 3.50
CA ALA A 401 16.01 -5.71 4.91
C ALA A 401 14.52 -5.66 5.28
N ARG A 402 13.76 -4.78 4.63
CA ARG A 402 12.36 -4.55 4.91
C ARG A 402 11.39 -5.05 3.82
N SER A 403 11.89 -5.83 2.86
CA SER A 403 11.04 -6.54 1.90
C SER A 403 10.01 -7.40 2.65
N GLU A 404 8.75 -7.41 2.24
CA GLU A 404 7.77 -8.37 2.78
C GLU A 404 8.04 -9.76 2.22
N LEU A 405 8.37 -9.86 0.94
CA LEU A 405 8.87 -11.08 0.31
C LEU A 405 10.34 -11.29 0.71
N ARG A 406 10.57 -12.12 1.76
CA ARG A 406 11.88 -12.40 2.35
C ARG A 406 12.07 -13.86 2.76
#